data_8aaad9e82597f067c86a5daecffa7228
#
_entry.id   8aaad9e82597f067c86a5daecffa7228
#
_cell.length_a   1.000
_cell.length_b   1.000
_cell.length_c   1.000
_cell.angle_alpha   90.00
_cell.angle_beta   90.00
_cell.angle_gamma   90.00
#
_symmetry.space_group_name_H-M   'P 1'
#
loop_
_entity.id
_entity.type
_entity.pdbx_description
1 polymer ?
#
loop_
_entity_poly.entity_id
_entity_poly.type
_entity_poly.pdbx_seq_one_letter_code
_entity_poly.pdbx_strand_id
1 'polypeptide(L)'
;MDANSQEHLVFAELKSNFDIQKITGAYHQITMSFIKMHAWLSLCRQYCLENIKIHFITACKCPKENCREDIMLRISQAQQLGKETFETKFLKPLLENHYMKVKMSDLGDIRKLPFHENIYNKEITMYLQLTDKFSDSHTAVTLM
;
A
#
# COMPACT_ATOMS: atom_id res chain seq x y z
N MET A 1 -2.38 -30.64 -5.09
CA MET A 1 -2.63 -29.19 -5.12
C MET A 1 -4.11 -28.99 -4.84
N ASP A 2 -4.42 -28.41 -3.71
CA ASP A 2 -5.79 -28.08 -3.42
C ASP A 2 -6.28 -27.03 -4.40
N ALA A 3 -7.35 -27.31 -5.11
CA ALA A 3 -7.97 -26.45 -6.11
C ALA A 3 -8.49 -25.10 -5.51
N ASN A 4 -8.30 -24.88 -4.21
CA ASN A 4 -8.77 -23.73 -3.45
C ASN A 4 -7.64 -22.88 -2.81
N SER A 5 -6.37 -23.12 -3.12
CA SER A 5 -5.28 -22.28 -2.60
C SER A 5 -5.26 -20.94 -3.33
N GLN A 6 -5.70 -19.89 -2.65
CA GLN A 6 -5.59 -18.52 -3.14
C GLN A 6 -4.11 -18.10 -3.18
N GLU A 7 -3.63 -17.72 -4.36
CA GLU A 7 -2.27 -17.19 -4.50
C GLU A 7 -2.19 -15.73 -4.03
N HIS A 8 -1.09 -15.40 -3.37
CA HIS A 8 -0.83 -14.06 -2.85
C HIS A 8 0.47 -13.49 -3.42
N LEU A 9 0.44 -12.27 -3.86
CA LEU A 9 1.61 -11.51 -4.29
C LEU A 9 1.81 -10.34 -3.33
N VAL A 10 2.95 -10.33 -2.65
CA VAL A 10 3.24 -9.37 -1.59
C VAL A 10 4.42 -8.50 -1.99
N PHE A 11 4.23 -7.18 -1.91
CA PHE A 11 5.28 -6.18 -2.07
C PHE A 11 5.41 -5.41 -0.77
N ALA A 12 6.61 -5.39 -0.21
CA ALA A 12 6.87 -4.74 1.08
C ALA A 12 8.04 -3.76 0.98
N GLU A 13 7.88 -2.63 1.65
CA GLU A 13 8.90 -1.60 1.79
C GLU A 13 9.09 -1.23 3.26
N LEU A 14 10.34 -1.17 3.71
CA LEU A 14 10.69 -0.81 5.07
C LEU A 14 11.24 0.61 5.12
N LYS A 15 10.70 1.42 6.01
CA LYS A 15 11.20 2.78 6.29
C LYS A 15 11.61 2.89 7.75
N SER A 16 12.73 3.54 8.01
CA SER A 16 13.29 3.65 9.37
C SER A 16 12.40 4.50 10.29
N ASN A 17 11.78 5.55 9.77
CA ASN A 17 10.97 6.47 10.55
C ASN A 17 9.67 6.79 9.84
N PHE A 18 8.63 7.10 10.64
CA PHE A 18 7.38 7.62 10.11
C PHE A 18 7.61 9.04 9.58
N ASP A 19 7.38 9.22 8.29
CA ASP A 19 7.40 10.50 7.59
C ASP A 19 6.43 10.40 6.43
N ILE A 20 5.54 11.38 6.26
CA ILE A 20 4.49 11.35 5.24
C ILE A 20 5.09 11.20 3.84
N GLN A 21 6.14 11.95 3.54
CA GLN A 21 6.77 11.89 2.22
C GLN A 21 7.43 10.54 1.97
N LYS A 22 8.08 9.97 2.99
CA LYS A 22 8.70 8.64 2.90
C LYS A 22 7.68 7.54 2.72
N ILE A 23 6.54 7.63 3.40
CA ILE A 23 5.45 6.65 3.27
C ILE A 23 4.80 6.77 1.89
N THR A 24 4.52 7.97 1.43
CA THR A 24 4.03 8.22 0.07
C THR A 24 4.99 7.66 -0.97
N GLY A 25 6.28 7.94 -0.80
CA GLY A 25 7.34 7.40 -1.66
C GLY A 25 7.46 5.88 -1.60
N ALA A 26 7.23 5.26 -0.44
CA ALA A 26 7.22 3.81 -0.28
C ALA A 26 6.11 3.17 -1.13
N TYR A 27 4.90 3.67 -1.08
CA TYR A 27 3.81 3.15 -1.90
C TYR A 27 4.03 3.39 -3.39
N HIS A 28 4.65 4.51 -3.77
CA HIS A 28 5.09 4.73 -5.14
C HIS A 28 6.11 3.66 -5.60
N GLN A 29 7.12 3.39 -4.79
CA GLN A 29 8.13 2.36 -5.07
C GLN A 29 7.51 0.96 -5.17
N ILE A 30 6.59 0.63 -4.28
CA ILE A 30 5.85 -0.64 -4.29
C ILE A 30 5.03 -0.76 -5.57
N THR A 31 4.31 0.29 -5.95
CA THR A 31 3.50 0.32 -7.18
C THR A 31 4.37 0.09 -8.42
N MET A 32 5.52 0.74 -8.50
CA MET A 32 6.45 0.57 -9.62
C MET A 32 7.07 -0.83 -9.64
N SER A 33 7.32 -1.42 -8.47
CA SER A 33 7.78 -2.80 -8.35
C SER A 33 6.73 -3.81 -8.83
N PHE A 34 5.48 -3.57 -8.48
CA PHE A 34 4.35 -4.37 -8.99
C PHE A 34 4.28 -4.31 -10.52
N ILE A 35 4.37 -3.11 -11.11
CA ILE A 35 4.32 -2.95 -12.56
C ILE A 35 5.41 -3.77 -13.25
N LYS A 36 6.64 -3.69 -12.75
CA LYS A 36 7.78 -4.46 -13.28
C LYS A 36 7.55 -5.95 -13.14
N MET A 37 7.12 -6.40 -11.98
CA MET A 37 6.86 -7.82 -11.73
C MET A 37 5.70 -8.33 -12.60
N HIS A 38 4.64 -7.57 -12.74
CA HIS A 38 3.52 -7.91 -13.62
C HIS A 38 3.97 -8.09 -15.07
N ALA A 39 4.84 -7.20 -15.57
CA ALA A 39 5.40 -7.33 -16.92
C ALA A 39 6.17 -8.64 -17.09
N TRP A 40 6.98 -9.03 -16.11
CA TRP A 40 7.70 -10.30 -16.12
C TRP A 40 6.77 -11.51 -16.02
N LEU A 41 5.84 -11.50 -15.09
CA LEU A 41 4.91 -12.59 -14.85
C LEU A 41 3.96 -12.80 -16.03
N SER A 42 3.64 -11.76 -16.79
CA SER A 42 2.81 -11.83 -17.98
C SER A 42 3.41 -12.70 -19.09
N LEU A 43 4.70 -12.99 -19.03
CA LEU A 43 5.36 -13.94 -19.93
C LEU A 43 5.13 -15.41 -19.51
N CYS A 44 4.64 -15.65 -18.32
CA CYS A 44 4.38 -16.98 -17.79
C CYS A 44 2.95 -17.39 -18.11
N ARG A 45 2.79 -18.58 -18.72
CA ARG A 45 1.45 -19.09 -19.12
C ARG A 45 0.51 -19.32 -17.94
N GLN A 46 1.07 -19.62 -16.77
CA GLN A 46 0.29 -19.93 -15.56
C GLN A 46 -0.12 -18.66 -14.78
N TYR A 47 0.44 -17.51 -15.12
CA TYR A 47 0.13 -16.27 -14.44
C TYR A 47 -1.27 -15.78 -14.85
N CYS A 48 -2.14 -15.64 -13.85
CA CYS A 48 -3.47 -15.08 -14.02
C CYS A 48 -3.74 -14.04 -12.90
N LEU A 49 -3.71 -12.78 -13.28
CA LEU A 49 -3.89 -11.67 -12.33
C LEU A 49 -5.20 -11.78 -11.55
N GLU A 50 -6.26 -12.27 -12.18
CA GLU A 50 -7.58 -12.38 -11.55
C GLU A 50 -7.60 -13.35 -10.36
N ASN A 51 -6.75 -14.36 -10.37
CA ASN A 51 -6.68 -15.39 -9.32
C ASN A 51 -5.72 -15.03 -8.17
N ILE A 52 -5.02 -13.92 -8.26
CA ILE A 52 -3.98 -13.52 -7.29
C ILE A 52 -4.49 -12.38 -6.44
N LYS A 53 -4.31 -12.49 -5.12
CA LYS A 53 -4.48 -11.36 -4.20
C LYS A 53 -3.18 -10.58 -4.10
N ILE A 54 -3.27 -9.26 -4.21
CA ILE A 54 -2.12 -8.36 -4.19
C ILE A 54 -2.13 -7.57 -2.89
N HIS A 55 -0.96 -7.53 -2.24
CA HIS A 55 -0.75 -6.85 -0.96
C HIS A 55 0.42 -5.89 -1.05
N PHE A 56 0.19 -4.64 -0.70
CA PHE A 56 1.21 -3.59 -0.60
C PHE A 56 1.43 -3.25 0.87
N ILE A 57 2.60 -3.54 1.40
CA ILE A 57 2.92 -3.39 2.82
C ILE A 57 4.01 -2.34 2.99
N THR A 58 3.74 -1.31 3.76
CA THR A 58 4.76 -0.40 4.26
C THR A 58 4.89 -0.58 5.76
N ALA A 59 6.10 -0.82 6.24
CA ALA A 59 6.40 -0.91 7.66
C ALA A 59 7.39 0.19 8.06
N CYS A 60 7.14 0.83 9.18
CA CYS A 60 8.00 1.88 9.72
C CYS A 60 7.87 1.97 11.24
N LYS A 61 8.82 2.69 11.85
CA LYS A 61 8.76 2.98 13.28
C LYS A 61 7.53 3.85 13.60
N CYS A 62 6.87 3.55 14.71
CA CYS A 62 5.72 4.33 15.17
C CYS A 62 6.10 5.81 15.34
N PRO A 63 5.29 6.76 14.88
CA PRO A 63 5.57 8.17 15.07
C PRO A 63 5.49 8.54 16.55
N LYS A 64 6.29 9.52 16.96
CA LYS A 64 6.18 10.13 18.29
C LYS A 64 4.80 10.77 18.43
N GLU A 65 4.30 10.86 19.65
CA GLU A 65 2.95 11.35 19.96
C GLU A 65 2.67 12.75 19.36
N ASN A 66 3.60 13.68 19.54
CA ASN A 66 3.49 15.02 18.95
C ASN A 66 3.46 15.01 17.41
N CYS A 67 4.24 14.13 16.77
CA CYS A 67 4.22 13.97 15.31
C CYS A 67 2.87 13.41 14.82
N ARG A 68 2.25 12.51 15.59
CA ARG A 68 0.94 11.95 15.26
C ARG A 68 -0.14 13.03 15.29
N GLU A 69 -0.14 13.90 16.29
CA GLU A 69 -1.05 15.05 16.39
C GLU A 69 -0.89 16.00 15.20
N ASP A 70 0.34 16.34 14.83
CA ASP A 70 0.63 17.20 13.68
C ASP A 70 0.12 16.61 12.37
N ILE A 71 0.29 15.30 12.18
CA ILE A 71 -0.19 14.59 11.00
C ILE A 71 -1.71 14.62 10.93
N MET A 72 -2.40 14.34 12.03
CA MET A 72 -3.86 14.36 12.08
C MET A 72 -4.41 15.77 11.85
N LEU A 73 -3.72 16.81 12.36
CA LEU A 73 -4.08 18.20 12.10
C LEU A 73 -3.96 18.55 10.60
N ARG A 74 -2.87 18.16 9.96
CA ARG A 74 -2.67 18.37 8.52
C ARG A 74 -3.73 17.69 7.68
N ILE A 75 -4.08 16.45 8.04
CA ILE A 75 -5.16 15.71 7.38
C ILE A 75 -6.49 16.44 7.52
N SER A 76 -6.81 16.90 8.73
CA SER A 76 -8.05 17.63 9.01
C SER A 76 -8.13 18.94 8.22
N GLN A 77 -7.04 19.69 8.14
CA GLN A 77 -6.96 20.93 7.37
C GLN A 77 -7.16 20.66 5.86
N ALA A 78 -6.52 19.63 5.33
CA ALA A 78 -6.69 19.25 3.93
C ALA A 78 -8.13 18.83 3.60
N GLN A 79 -8.79 18.12 4.51
CA GLN A 79 -10.20 17.73 4.38
C GLN A 79 -11.14 18.94 4.38
N GLN A 80 -10.90 19.91 5.26
CA GLN A 80 -11.69 21.15 5.31
C GLN A 80 -11.57 21.98 4.03
N LEU A 81 -10.42 21.94 3.38
CA LEU A 81 -10.18 22.62 2.11
C LEU A 81 -10.69 21.83 0.89
N GLY A 82 -11.28 20.65 1.09
CA GLY A 82 -11.78 19.80 0.02
C GLY A 82 -10.67 19.23 -0.88
N LYS A 83 -9.42 19.23 -0.42
CA LYS A 83 -8.29 18.69 -1.18
C LYS A 83 -8.22 17.18 -1.03
N GLU A 84 -8.30 16.48 -2.16
CA GLU A 84 -8.03 15.05 -2.21
C GLU A 84 -6.53 14.84 -2.42
N THR A 85 -5.82 14.55 -1.34
CA THR A 85 -4.38 14.26 -1.32
C THR A 85 -4.15 12.82 -0.89
N PHE A 86 -2.91 12.33 -0.99
CA PHE A 86 -2.54 11.02 -0.46
C PHE A 86 -2.89 10.91 1.04
N GLU A 87 -2.65 11.97 1.81
CA GLU A 87 -2.92 12.00 3.25
C GLU A 87 -4.40 11.82 3.56
N THR A 88 -5.28 12.48 2.84
CA THR A 88 -6.73 12.38 3.09
C THR A 88 -7.33 11.09 2.59
N LYS A 89 -6.86 10.59 1.46
CA LYS A 89 -7.42 9.42 0.79
C LYS A 89 -6.92 8.10 1.38
N PHE A 90 -5.63 8.00 1.67
CA PHE A 90 -4.99 6.76 2.05
C PHE A 90 -4.44 6.75 3.48
N LEU A 91 -3.73 7.81 3.87
CA LEU A 91 -3.00 7.80 5.13
C LEU A 91 -3.94 7.75 6.34
N LYS A 92 -5.03 8.49 6.33
CA LYS A 92 -5.98 8.49 7.44
C LYS A 92 -6.59 7.10 7.68
N PRO A 93 -7.19 6.41 6.69
CA PRO A 93 -7.68 5.05 6.89
C PRO A 93 -6.60 4.06 7.32
N LEU A 94 -5.39 4.19 6.79
CA LEU A 94 -4.26 3.32 7.16
C LEU A 94 -3.82 3.53 8.60
N LEU A 95 -3.83 4.77 9.11
CA LEU A 95 -3.52 5.05 10.51
C LEU A 95 -4.60 4.54 11.46
N GLU A 96 -5.85 4.63 11.06
CA GLU A 96 -6.99 4.21 11.89
C GLU A 96 -7.14 2.69 11.92
N ASN A 97 -7.03 2.02 10.78
CA ASN A 97 -7.39 0.61 10.61
C ASN A 97 -6.20 -0.30 10.30
N HIS A 98 -5.00 0.25 10.04
CA HIS A 98 -3.77 -0.42 9.60
C HIS A 98 -3.83 -1.07 8.22
N TYR A 99 -4.98 -1.16 7.59
CA TYR A 99 -5.16 -1.62 6.22
C TYR A 99 -6.32 -0.93 5.53
N MET A 100 -6.31 -0.97 4.20
CA MET A 100 -7.44 -0.57 3.38
C MET A 100 -7.41 -1.30 2.04
N LYS A 101 -8.58 -1.49 1.45
CA LYS A 101 -8.72 -2.04 0.10
C LYS A 101 -8.97 -0.91 -0.88
N VAL A 102 -8.22 -0.90 -1.97
CA VAL A 102 -8.31 0.10 -3.03
C VAL A 102 -8.25 -0.60 -4.38
N LYS A 103 -8.72 0.09 -5.42
CA LYS A 103 -8.47 -0.36 -6.78
C LYS A 103 -7.14 0.17 -7.28
N MET A 104 -6.49 -0.57 -8.15
CA MET A 104 -5.23 -0.16 -8.77
C MET A 104 -5.38 1.21 -9.46
N SER A 105 -6.53 1.51 -10.05
CA SER A 105 -6.86 2.80 -10.66
C SER A 105 -6.89 3.97 -9.68
N ASP A 106 -7.03 3.72 -8.38
CA ASP A 106 -6.97 4.77 -7.35
C ASP A 106 -5.54 5.27 -7.10
N LEU A 107 -4.54 4.50 -7.54
CA LEU A 107 -3.13 4.88 -7.47
C LEU A 107 -2.79 5.78 -8.65
N GLY A 108 -2.45 7.04 -8.37
CA GLY A 108 -2.25 8.06 -9.39
C GLY A 108 -1.20 7.74 -10.44
N ASP A 109 -0.16 7.01 -10.06
CA ASP A 109 0.96 6.65 -10.93
C ASP A 109 0.57 5.69 -12.06
N ILE A 110 -0.43 4.86 -11.84
CA ILE A 110 -0.88 3.86 -12.82
C ILE A 110 -1.83 4.47 -13.85
N ARG A 111 -2.59 5.50 -13.51
CA ARG A 111 -3.59 6.11 -14.41
C ARG A 111 -3.03 6.60 -15.74
N LYS A 112 -1.75 6.93 -15.78
CA LYS A 112 -1.08 7.47 -16.97
C LYS A 112 -0.48 6.41 -17.88
N LEU A 113 -0.52 5.15 -17.46
CA LEU A 113 0.09 4.03 -18.18
C LEU A 113 -0.97 3.28 -18.99
N PRO A 114 -0.63 2.84 -20.21
CA PRO A 114 -1.57 2.15 -21.10
C PRO A 114 -1.75 0.68 -20.73
N PHE A 115 -2.34 0.42 -19.56
CA PHE A 115 -2.65 -0.94 -19.12
C PHE A 115 -4.04 -1.39 -19.55
N HIS A 116 -4.24 -2.70 -19.56
CA HIS A 116 -5.55 -3.30 -19.76
C HIS A 116 -6.49 -3.01 -18.58
N GLU A 117 -7.79 -2.93 -18.83
CA GLU A 117 -8.81 -2.62 -17.82
C GLU A 117 -8.76 -3.54 -16.59
N ASN A 118 -8.44 -4.82 -16.75
CA ASN A 118 -8.35 -5.76 -15.65
C ASN A 118 -7.29 -5.36 -14.60
N ILE A 119 -6.22 -4.66 -15.01
CA ILE A 119 -5.22 -4.12 -14.09
C ILE A 119 -5.78 -2.93 -13.32
N TYR A 120 -6.42 -1.99 -14.01
CA TYR A 120 -7.02 -0.81 -13.37
C TYR A 120 -8.10 -1.17 -12.35
N ASN A 121 -8.89 -2.19 -12.63
CA ASN A 121 -9.96 -2.65 -11.76
C ASN A 121 -9.51 -3.63 -10.68
N LYS A 122 -8.24 -4.06 -10.70
CA LYS A 122 -7.72 -4.98 -9.71
C LYS A 122 -7.73 -4.37 -8.32
N GLU A 123 -8.38 -5.05 -7.38
CA GLU A 123 -8.34 -4.69 -5.97
C GLU A 123 -7.01 -5.10 -5.36
N ILE A 124 -6.42 -4.19 -4.60
CA ILE A 124 -5.24 -4.43 -3.78
C ILE A 124 -5.55 -4.09 -2.33
N THR A 125 -4.85 -4.76 -1.41
CA THR A 125 -4.90 -4.42 0.00
C THR A 125 -3.61 -3.71 0.38
N MET A 126 -3.73 -2.47 0.85
CA MET A 126 -2.62 -1.68 1.38
C MET A 126 -2.55 -1.86 2.90
N TYR A 127 -1.34 -1.98 3.43
CA TYR A 127 -1.09 -2.11 4.87
C TYR A 127 -0.06 -1.08 5.31
N LEU A 128 -0.31 -0.50 6.48
CA LEU A 128 0.67 0.30 7.19
C LEU A 128 0.95 -0.36 8.54
N GLN A 129 2.12 -0.97 8.65
CA GLN A 129 2.56 -1.61 9.88
C GLN A 129 3.47 -0.68 10.66
N LEU A 130 3.03 -0.28 11.85
CA LEU A 130 3.81 0.55 12.77
C LEU A 130 4.43 -0.32 13.85
N THR A 131 5.70 -0.10 14.14
CA THR A 131 6.45 -0.83 15.17
C THR A 131 7.18 0.14 16.10
N ASP A 132 7.20 -0.17 17.38
CA ASP A 132 7.88 0.67 18.37
C ASP A 132 9.41 0.46 18.37
N LYS A 133 9.87 -0.75 18.00
CA LYS A 133 11.29 -1.12 18.00
C LYS A 133 11.63 -1.96 16.77
N PHE A 134 12.68 -1.56 16.06
CA PHE A 134 13.20 -2.36 14.95
C PHE A 134 14.17 -3.46 15.36
N SER A 135 14.75 -3.39 16.56
CA SER A 135 15.95 -4.17 16.88
C SER A 135 15.71 -5.64 17.16
N ASP A 136 14.53 -6.06 17.66
CA ASP A 136 14.33 -7.46 18.11
C ASP A 136 12.91 -8.00 17.89
N SER A 137 12.05 -7.28 17.19
CA SER A 137 10.65 -7.71 17.03
C SER A 137 10.40 -8.33 15.66
N HIS A 138 9.97 -9.57 15.68
CA HIS A 138 9.31 -10.17 14.53
C HIS A 138 7.92 -9.56 14.41
N THR A 139 7.74 -8.70 13.43
CA THR A 139 6.42 -8.15 13.12
C THR A 139 5.73 -9.05 12.11
N ALA A 140 4.64 -9.66 12.51
CA ALA A 140 3.80 -10.44 11.62
C ALA A 140 2.67 -9.56 11.06
N VAL A 141 2.48 -9.62 9.77
CA VAL A 141 1.32 -9.01 9.09
C VAL A 141 0.38 -10.13 8.67
N THR A 142 -0.85 -10.07 9.17
CA THR A 142 -1.89 -11.00 8.74
C THR A 142 -2.50 -10.51 7.43
N LEU A 143 -2.33 -11.29 6.39
CA LEU A 143 -2.92 -10.99 5.08
C LEU A 143 -4.42 -11.29 5.10
N MET A 144 -5.17 -10.36 4.60
CA MET A 144 -6.63 -10.46 4.55
C MET A 144 -7.18 -10.65 3.15
#